data_dbf028a47bb0d035ca24d9a21f174b89
#
_entry.id   dbf028a47bb0d035ca24d9a21f174b89
#
_cell.length_a   1.000
_cell.length_b   1.000
_cell.length_c   1.000
_cell.angle_alpha   90.00
_cell.angle_beta   90.00
_cell.angle_gamma   90.00
#
_symmetry.space_group_name_H-M   'P 1'
#
loop_
_entity.id
_entity.type
_entity.pdbx_description
1 polymer ?
#
loop_
_entity_poly.entity_id
_entity_poly.type
_entity_poly.pdbx_seq_one_letter_code
_entity_poly.pdbx_strand_id
1 'polypeptide(L)'
;MGRSAFAFLAITISATFAAVPAAAQLSDLLLGPKTLFDRAIEARSLSDLARDNAIVIDVNRVMADLGTIKASTQIYEQDLLITGLFAEGETYRKFEKGVRAVEGVKKLYWHVAYMTEKAKEDAIAAGRMMDWKDVLTLETKAQARLIGTAGIADVNFRVTADPFGNIYLMGRARSDEELKKAIGKLKEGDDVKKVYNYALVRP
;
A
#
# COMPACT_ATOMS: atom_id res chain seq x y z
N MET A 1 -70.59 -22.01 7.58
CA MET A 1 -69.89 -21.18 6.62
C MET A 1 -68.80 -20.34 7.36
N GLY A 2 -67.63 -20.88 7.55
CA GLY A 2 -66.57 -20.26 8.32
C GLY A 2 -65.44 -19.76 7.35
N ARG A 3 -65.15 -18.48 7.40
CA ARG A 3 -64.04 -17.87 6.67
C ARG A 3 -62.84 -17.78 7.60
N SER A 4 -61.89 -18.69 7.41
CA SER A 4 -60.58 -18.61 8.09
C SER A 4 -59.72 -17.51 7.44
N ALA A 5 -59.36 -16.52 8.22
CA ALA A 5 -58.40 -15.48 7.84
C ALA A 5 -57.00 -15.97 8.20
N PHE A 6 -56.16 -16.19 7.18
CA PHE A 6 -54.72 -16.41 7.35
C PHE A 6 -54.05 -15.05 7.48
N ALA A 7 -53.50 -14.77 8.67
CA ALA A 7 -52.62 -13.61 8.88
C ALA A 7 -51.18 -13.98 8.42
N PHE A 8 -50.70 -13.33 7.37
CA PHE A 8 -49.29 -13.39 6.97
C PHE A 8 -48.49 -12.44 7.87
N LEU A 9 -47.65 -13.01 8.71
CA LEU A 9 -46.67 -12.27 9.49
C LEU A 9 -45.45 -11.99 8.57
N ALA A 10 -45.33 -10.76 8.06
CA ALA A 10 -44.17 -10.32 7.33
C ALA A 10 -43.04 -9.97 8.32
N ILE A 11 -42.03 -10.83 8.40
CA ILE A 11 -40.78 -10.54 9.14
C ILE A 11 -39.88 -9.70 8.21
N THR A 12 -39.86 -8.39 8.44
CA THR A 12 -38.88 -7.48 7.82
C THR A 12 -37.55 -7.61 8.58
N ILE A 13 -36.59 -8.32 7.99
CA ILE A 13 -35.21 -8.34 8.47
C ILE A 13 -34.57 -7.04 7.96
N SER A 14 -34.50 -6.04 8.82
CA SER A 14 -33.71 -4.83 8.57
C SER A 14 -32.23 -5.18 8.77
N ALA A 15 -31.52 -5.49 7.68
CA ALA A 15 -30.05 -5.58 7.70
C ALA A 15 -29.47 -4.17 7.79
N THR A 16 -29.13 -3.74 9.00
CA THR A 16 -28.31 -2.55 9.21
C THR A 16 -26.88 -2.89 8.78
N PHE A 17 -26.53 -2.55 7.55
CA PHE A 17 -25.13 -2.48 7.13
C PHE A 17 -24.49 -1.33 7.89
N ALA A 18 -23.79 -1.64 8.97
CA ALA A 18 -22.86 -0.70 9.57
C ALA A 18 -21.73 -0.48 8.55
N ALA A 19 -21.71 0.69 7.92
CA ALA A 19 -20.59 1.11 7.09
C ALA A 19 -19.35 1.22 7.99
N VAL A 20 -18.45 0.24 7.92
CA VAL A 20 -17.14 0.32 8.55
C VAL A 20 -16.38 1.43 7.78
N PRO A 21 -15.88 2.49 8.46
CA PRO A 21 -15.18 3.56 7.78
C PRO A 21 -13.95 2.99 7.06
N ALA A 22 -13.75 3.39 5.80
CA ALA A 22 -12.64 2.91 4.95
C ALA A 22 -11.25 3.08 5.59
N ALA A 23 -11.12 4.02 6.53
CA ALA A 23 -9.91 4.20 7.34
C ALA A 23 -9.59 3.00 8.27
N ALA A 24 -10.62 2.29 8.77
CA ALA A 24 -10.40 1.10 9.61
C ALA A 24 -9.89 -0.09 8.80
N GLN A 25 -10.30 -0.20 7.54
CA GLN A 25 -9.83 -1.29 6.66
C GLN A 25 -8.38 -1.11 6.21
N LEU A 26 -7.92 0.15 6.04
CA LEU A 26 -6.51 0.44 5.72
C LEU A 26 -5.59 0.20 6.92
N SER A 27 -6.03 0.53 8.13
CA SER A 27 -5.27 0.23 9.35
C SER A 27 -5.17 -1.27 9.61
N ASP A 28 -6.22 -2.05 9.34
CA ASP A 28 -6.19 -3.51 9.47
C ASP A 28 -5.30 -4.18 8.41
N LEU A 29 -5.20 -3.61 7.21
CA LEU A 29 -4.30 -4.09 6.17
C LEU A 29 -2.81 -3.81 6.49
N LEU A 30 -2.55 -2.67 7.15
CA LEU A 30 -1.20 -2.26 7.58
C LEU A 30 -0.81 -2.86 8.94
N LEU A 31 -1.80 -3.15 9.79
CA LEU A 31 -1.62 -3.64 11.17
C LEU A 31 -2.17 -5.06 11.34
N GLY A 32 -2.53 -5.76 10.25
CA GLY A 32 -3.06 -7.12 10.31
C GLY A 32 -2.30 -7.98 11.35
N PRO A 33 -2.94 -8.97 11.98
CA PRO A 33 -2.37 -9.69 13.12
C PRO A 33 -1.07 -10.36 12.67
N LYS A 34 0.06 -9.68 12.91
CA LYS A 34 1.37 -10.30 12.77
C LYS A 34 1.42 -11.43 13.78
N THR A 35 1.74 -12.62 13.32
CA THR A 35 1.92 -13.77 14.19
C THR A 35 3.01 -13.46 15.21
N LEU A 36 3.02 -14.17 16.34
CA LEU A 36 4.10 -14.03 17.34
C LEU A 36 5.46 -14.30 16.70
N PHE A 37 5.50 -15.17 15.70
CA PHE A 37 6.70 -15.48 14.93
C PHE A 37 7.16 -14.28 14.11
N ASP A 38 6.26 -13.63 13.35
CA ASP A 38 6.58 -12.43 12.57
C ASP A 38 7.11 -11.31 13.47
N ARG A 39 6.54 -11.15 14.67
CA ARG A 39 7.04 -10.18 15.66
C ARG A 39 8.44 -10.50 16.17
N ALA A 40 8.78 -11.78 16.30
CA ALA A 40 10.10 -12.21 16.75
C ALA A 40 11.21 -11.91 15.73
N ILE A 41 10.86 -11.84 14.43
CA ILE A 41 11.81 -11.54 13.35
C ILE A 41 11.68 -10.11 12.80
N GLU A 42 10.70 -9.33 13.23
CA GLU A 42 10.55 -7.90 12.89
C GLU A 42 11.71 -7.11 13.47
N ALA A 43 12.50 -6.48 12.60
CA ALA A 43 13.71 -5.77 13.02
C ALA A 43 13.44 -4.40 13.65
N ARG A 44 12.23 -3.82 13.47
CA ARG A 44 11.88 -2.52 14.06
C ARG A 44 11.51 -2.63 15.53
N SER A 45 11.90 -1.63 16.31
CA SER A 45 11.44 -1.50 17.69
C SER A 45 9.94 -1.15 17.74
N LEU A 46 9.30 -1.39 18.91
CA LEU A 46 7.92 -0.95 19.14
C LEU A 46 7.78 0.58 19.02
N SER A 47 8.81 1.33 19.42
CA SER A 47 8.80 2.79 19.28
C SER A 47 8.94 3.25 17.84
N ASP A 48 9.68 2.52 17.00
CA ASP A 48 9.73 2.81 15.55
C ASP A 48 8.39 2.51 14.88
N LEU A 49 7.77 1.38 15.22
CA LEU A 49 6.44 1.04 14.73
C LEU A 49 5.39 2.10 15.10
N ALA A 50 5.44 2.61 16.34
CA ALA A 50 4.52 3.67 16.78
C ALA A 50 4.74 4.99 16.02
N ARG A 51 6.00 5.38 15.77
CA ARG A 51 6.34 6.56 14.97
C ARG A 51 5.92 6.40 13.51
N ASP A 52 6.20 5.25 12.92
CA ASP A 52 5.80 4.93 11.54
C ASP A 52 4.26 5.02 11.40
N ASN A 53 3.52 4.44 12.34
CA ASN A 53 2.06 4.50 12.33
C ASN A 53 1.52 5.94 12.45
N ALA A 54 2.12 6.78 13.29
CA ALA A 54 1.72 8.18 13.42
C ALA A 54 1.88 8.93 12.08
N ILE A 55 3.02 8.75 11.40
CA ILE A 55 3.27 9.34 10.09
C ILE A 55 2.24 8.86 9.05
N VAL A 56 1.93 7.55 9.02
CA VAL A 56 0.93 6.99 8.09
C VAL A 56 -0.46 7.59 8.35
N ILE A 57 -0.84 7.77 9.61
CA ILE A 57 -2.12 8.40 9.98
C ILE A 57 -2.17 9.84 9.44
N ASP A 58 -1.10 10.61 9.58
CA ASP A 58 -1.05 11.99 9.11
C ASP A 58 -1.06 12.08 7.58
N VAL A 59 -0.35 11.20 6.86
CA VAL A 59 -0.44 11.11 5.39
C VAL A 59 -1.85 10.74 4.95
N ASN A 60 -2.50 9.76 5.63
CA ASN A 60 -3.87 9.37 5.32
C ASN A 60 -4.87 10.50 5.59
N ARG A 61 -4.62 11.34 6.61
CA ARG A 61 -5.42 12.55 6.86
C ARG A 61 -5.30 13.54 5.70
N VAL A 62 -4.09 13.78 5.18
CA VAL A 62 -3.90 14.62 3.98
C VAL A 62 -4.68 14.07 2.79
N MET A 63 -4.68 12.75 2.57
CA MET A 63 -5.48 12.13 1.51
C MET A 63 -6.99 12.31 1.74
N ALA A 64 -7.46 12.10 2.97
CA ALA A 64 -8.86 12.24 3.33
C ALA A 64 -9.37 13.69 3.15
N ASP A 65 -8.58 14.68 3.58
CA ASP A 65 -8.90 16.10 3.43
C ASP A 65 -9.02 16.53 1.94
N LEU A 66 -8.31 15.85 1.06
CA LEU A 66 -8.36 16.04 -0.38
C LEU A 66 -9.39 15.16 -1.09
N GLY A 67 -10.08 14.27 -0.36
CA GLY A 67 -11.05 13.33 -0.91
C GLY A 67 -10.42 12.35 -1.92
N THR A 68 -9.16 11.97 -1.74
CA THR A 68 -8.43 11.12 -2.69
C THR A 68 -7.86 9.86 -2.04
N ILE A 69 -7.77 8.80 -2.85
CA ILE A 69 -7.09 7.54 -2.53
C ILE A 69 -6.07 7.17 -3.62
N LYS A 70 -5.62 8.17 -4.41
CA LYS A 70 -4.79 7.96 -5.61
C LYS A 70 -3.31 7.72 -5.31
N ALA A 71 -2.94 7.57 -4.04
CA ALA A 71 -1.57 7.31 -3.62
C ALA A 71 -1.48 6.10 -2.68
N SER A 72 -0.36 5.40 -2.75
CA SER A 72 0.04 4.34 -1.82
C SER A 72 1.15 4.86 -0.90
N THR A 73 1.07 4.49 0.36
CA THR A 73 2.00 4.90 1.41
C THR A 73 2.72 3.68 1.95
N GLN A 74 4.06 3.69 1.90
CA GLN A 74 4.90 2.70 2.57
C GLN A 74 5.87 3.42 3.50
N ILE A 75 6.15 2.82 4.65
CA ILE A 75 7.05 3.41 5.64
C ILE A 75 7.89 2.35 6.34
N TYR A 76 9.13 2.67 6.62
CA TYR A 76 10.01 1.84 7.40
C TYR A 76 11.04 2.70 8.13
N GLU A 77 11.05 2.65 9.48
CA GLU A 77 11.93 3.46 10.35
C GLU A 77 11.91 4.97 10.05
N GLN A 78 10.72 5.52 9.76
CA GLN A 78 10.41 6.92 9.41
C GLN A 78 10.93 7.35 8.01
N ASP A 79 11.46 6.42 7.22
CA ASP A 79 11.65 6.62 5.78
C ASP A 79 10.31 6.37 5.08
N LEU A 80 9.80 7.38 4.39
CA LEU A 80 8.46 7.40 3.79
C LEU A 80 8.57 7.29 2.27
N LEU A 81 7.87 6.33 1.69
CA LEU A 81 7.71 6.17 0.25
C LEU A 81 6.26 6.44 -0.14
N ILE A 82 6.06 7.34 -1.06
CA ILE A 82 4.77 7.62 -1.67
C ILE A 82 4.83 7.30 -3.16
N THR A 83 3.93 6.46 -3.62
CA THR A 83 3.68 6.20 -5.04
C THR A 83 2.27 6.61 -5.39
N GLY A 84 1.99 6.97 -6.63
CA GLY A 84 0.63 7.33 -7.04
C GLY A 84 0.56 8.00 -8.40
N LEU A 85 -0.67 8.20 -8.86
CA LEU A 85 -0.96 8.89 -10.10
C LEU A 85 -2.19 9.77 -9.94
N PHE A 86 -2.01 11.06 -10.12
CA PHE A 86 -3.08 12.07 -10.03
C PHE A 86 -3.45 12.57 -11.41
N ALA A 87 -4.74 12.75 -11.64
CA ALA A 87 -5.27 13.33 -12.89
C ALA A 87 -5.54 14.84 -12.78
N GLU A 88 -5.59 15.38 -11.56
CA GLU A 88 -5.86 16.77 -11.28
C GLU A 88 -4.61 17.44 -10.68
N GLY A 89 -4.07 18.42 -11.40
CA GLY A 89 -2.83 19.09 -11.01
C GLY A 89 -2.94 19.89 -9.70
N GLU A 90 -4.13 20.38 -9.35
CA GLU A 90 -4.34 21.09 -8.09
C GLU A 90 -4.28 20.10 -6.90
N THR A 91 -5.00 18.98 -6.99
CA THR A 91 -4.99 17.91 -5.99
C THR A 91 -3.58 17.35 -5.81
N TYR A 92 -2.85 17.11 -6.92
CA TYR A 92 -1.44 16.69 -6.87
C TYR A 92 -0.58 17.67 -6.05
N ARG A 93 -0.64 18.99 -6.37
CA ARG A 93 0.17 19.98 -5.64
C ARG A 93 -0.21 20.10 -4.17
N LYS A 94 -1.51 20.07 -3.85
CA LYS A 94 -1.99 20.10 -2.46
C LYS A 94 -1.52 18.86 -1.70
N PHE A 95 -1.59 17.68 -2.32
CA PHE A 95 -1.12 16.43 -1.74
C PHE A 95 0.39 16.46 -1.47
N GLU A 96 1.19 16.86 -2.47
CA GLU A 96 2.64 17.00 -2.28
C GLU A 96 2.98 17.95 -1.13
N LYS A 97 2.35 19.13 -1.10
CA LYS A 97 2.56 20.10 -0.03
C LYS A 97 2.18 19.54 1.34
N GLY A 98 1.04 18.84 1.44
CA GLY A 98 0.56 18.23 2.68
C GLY A 98 1.50 17.14 3.19
N VAL A 99 1.91 16.22 2.31
CA VAL A 99 2.83 15.14 2.69
C VAL A 99 4.20 15.67 3.12
N ARG A 100 4.75 16.69 2.44
CA ARG A 100 6.03 17.31 2.82
C ARG A 100 5.98 18.07 4.14
N ALA A 101 4.79 18.39 4.64
CA ALA A 101 4.57 19.02 5.92
C ALA A 101 4.36 18.02 7.07
N VAL A 102 4.27 16.71 6.79
CA VAL A 102 4.13 15.69 7.83
C VAL A 102 5.41 15.60 8.66
N GLU A 103 5.24 15.77 9.96
CA GLU A 103 6.36 15.72 10.89
C GLU A 103 6.86 14.29 11.14
N GLY A 104 8.11 14.16 11.57
CA GLY A 104 8.74 12.89 11.93
C GLY A 104 9.28 12.07 10.73
N VAL A 105 9.03 12.49 9.50
CA VAL A 105 9.59 11.86 8.30
C VAL A 105 11.09 12.17 8.23
N LYS A 106 11.93 11.12 8.24
CA LYS A 106 13.39 11.26 8.09
C LYS A 106 13.78 11.46 6.63
N LYS A 107 13.17 10.67 5.74
CA LYS A 107 13.42 10.72 4.31
C LYS A 107 12.13 10.46 3.55
N LEU A 108 11.89 11.27 2.52
CA LEU A 108 10.75 11.11 1.62
C LEU A 108 11.24 10.65 0.24
N TYR A 109 10.75 9.49 -0.18
CA TYR A 109 10.88 8.97 -1.53
C TYR A 109 9.57 9.26 -2.28
N TRP A 110 9.61 10.24 -3.18
CA TRP A 110 8.43 10.73 -3.89
C TRP A 110 8.38 10.16 -5.31
N HIS A 111 7.43 9.27 -5.55
CA HIS A 111 7.16 8.63 -6.84
C HIS A 111 5.71 8.82 -7.27
N VAL A 112 5.20 10.03 -7.03
CA VAL A 112 3.87 10.40 -7.47
C VAL A 112 3.95 11.13 -8.80
N ALA A 113 3.19 10.65 -9.78
CA ALA A 113 3.09 11.25 -11.10
C ALA A 113 1.79 12.06 -11.24
N TYR A 114 1.82 13.03 -12.17
CA TYR A 114 0.63 13.72 -12.66
C TYR A 114 0.43 13.38 -14.14
N MET A 115 -0.79 13.03 -14.50
CA MET A 115 -1.18 12.75 -15.88
C MET A 115 -2.67 13.02 -16.03
N THR A 116 -3.09 13.75 -17.09
CA THR A 116 -4.51 13.97 -17.34
C THR A 116 -5.25 12.66 -17.59
N GLU A 117 -6.56 12.58 -17.30
CA GLU A 117 -7.34 11.35 -17.51
C GLU A 117 -7.22 10.85 -18.95
N LYS A 118 -7.33 11.76 -19.94
CA LYS A 118 -7.15 11.39 -21.35
C LYS A 118 -5.78 10.76 -21.63
N ALA A 119 -4.70 11.36 -21.13
CA ALA A 119 -3.35 10.83 -21.35
C ALA A 119 -3.15 9.46 -20.68
N LYS A 120 -3.80 9.26 -19.53
CA LYS A 120 -3.82 7.99 -18.81
C LYS A 120 -4.57 6.90 -19.62
N GLU A 121 -5.78 7.21 -20.12
CA GLU A 121 -6.55 6.30 -20.95
C GLU A 121 -5.78 5.91 -22.23
N ASP A 122 -5.18 6.89 -22.91
CA ASP A 122 -4.35 6.67 -24.09
C ASP A 122 -3.09 5.82 -23.76
N ALA A 123 -2.51 5.97 -22.57
CA ALA A 123 -1.37 5.18 -22.15
C ALA A 123 -1.73 3.73 -21.81
N ILE A 124 -2.88 3.51 -21.16
CA ILE A 124 -3.42 2.17 -20.87
C ILE A 124 -3.77 1.47 -22.17
N ALA A 125 -4.53 2.13 -23.07
CA ALA A 125 -4.92 1.57 -24.35
C ALA A 125 -3.72 1.18 -25.25
N ALA A 126 -2.62 1.93 -25.14
CA ALA A 126 -1.37 1.65 -25.82
C ALA A 126 -0.45 0.63 -25.12
N GLY A 127 -0.88 0.03 -23.99
CA GLY A 127 -0.08 -0.93 -23.21
C GLY A 127 1.17 -0.33 -22.56
N ARG A 128 1.25 1.01 -22.42
CA ARG A 128 2.39 1.70 -21.81
C ARG A 128 2.23 1.88 -20.31
N MET A 129 1.02 1.67 -19.81
CA MET A 129 0.66 1.82 -18.41
C MET A 129 -0.35 0.73 -18.02
N MET A 130 -0.26 0.25 -16.81
CA MET A 130 -1.20 -0.69 -16.21
C MET A 130 -2.41 0.06 -15.65
N ASP A 131 -3.56 -0.58 -15.64
CA ASP A 131 -4.68 -0.11 -14.84
C ASP A 131 -4.45 -0.40 -13.34
N TRP A 132 -5.31 0.14 -12.48
CA TRP A 132 -5.16 -0.02 -11.03
C TRP A 132 -5.22 -1.49 -10.57
N LYS A 133 -6.05 -2.30 -11.21
CA LYS A 133 -6.20 -3.73 -10.88
C LYS A 133 -4.93 -4.51 -11.20
N ASP A 134 -4.30 -4.19 -12.32
CA ASP A 134 -3.05 -4.82 -12.74
C ASP A 134 -1.89 -4.40 -11.82
N VAL A 135 -1.86 -3.13 -11.37
CA VAL A 135 -0.89 -2.65 -10.36
C VAL A 135 -1.01 -3.43 -9.06
N LEU A 136 -2.23 -3.61 -8.53
CA LEU A 136 -2.46 -4.41 -7.32
C LEU A 136 -2.05 -5.88 -7.50
N THR A 137 -2.29 -6.42 -8.69
CA THR A 137 -1.89 -7.79 -9.04
C THR A 137 -0.37 -7.91 -9.06
N LEU A 138 0.31 -6.95 -9.68
CA LEU A 138 1.78 -6.89 -9.71
C LEU A 138 2.37 -6.80 -8.30
N GLU A 139 1.84 -5.91 -7.46
CA GLU A 139 2.27 -5.74 -6.06
C GLU A 139 2.09 -7.02 -5.25
N THR A 140 0.92 -7.65 -5.36
CA THR A 140 0.62 -8.92 -4.67
C THR A 140 1.56 -10.04 -5.11
N LYS A 141 1.81 -10.19 -6.40
CA LYS A 141 2.77 -11.17 -6.93
C LYS A 141 4.19 -10.89 -6.46
N ALA A 142 4.60 -9.62 -6.44
CA ALA A 142 5.92 -9.21 -5.97
C ALA A 142 6.11 -9.53 -4.48
N GLN A 143 5.13 -9.20 -3.64
CA GLN A 143 5.14 -9.55 -2.22
C GLN A 143 5.19 -11.07 -2.02
N ALA A 144 4.37 -11.84 -2.75
CA ALA A 144 4.35 -13.30 -2.66
C ALA A 144 5.69 -13.96 -3.02
N ARG A 145 6.48 -13.36 -3.92
CA ARG A 145 7.83 -13.85 -4.25
C ARG A 145 8.82 -13.72 -3.09
N LEU A 146 8.63 -12.77 -2.18
CA LEU A 146 9.46 -12.64 -0.99
C LEU A 146 9.03 -13.62 0.10
N ILE A 147 7.70 -13.79 0.26
CA ILE A 147 7.10 -14.70 1.25
C ILE A 147 7.54 -16.14 0.95
N GLY A 148 8.02 -16.84 1.97
CA GLY A 148 8.43 -18.25 1.84
C GLY A 148 9.74 -18.47 1.10
N THR A 149 10.43 -17.43 0.63
CA THR A 149 11.76 -17.59 0.07
C THR A 149 12.79 -17.75 1.19
N ALA A 150 13.38 -18.94 1.29
CA ALA A 150 14.39 -19.23 2.31
C ALA A 150 15.50 -18.16 2.31
N GLY A 151 15.84 -17.64 3.48
CA GLY A 151 16.87 -16.63 3.66
C GLY A 151 16.41 -15.18 3.43
N ILE A 152 15.11 -14.96 3.22
CA ILE A 152 14.49 -13.63 3.21
C ILE A 152 13.55 -13.52 4.42
N ALA A 153 13.78 -12.53 5.28
CA ALA A 153 12.85 -12.15 6.34
C ALA A 153 11.83 -11.13 5.77
N ASP A 154 10.85 -11.62 5.02
CA ASP A 154 9.88 -10.82 4.26
C ASP A 154 9.13 -9.80 5.12
N VAL A 155 8.91 -10.09 6.42
CA VAL A 155 8.31 -9.18 7.40
C VAL A 155 9.07 -7.85 7.54
N ASN A 156 10.36 -7.83 7.22
CA ASN A 156 11.21 -6.64 7.26
C ASN A 156 11.22 -5.84 5.96
N PHE A 157 10.46 -6.29 4.94
CA PHE A 157 10.36 -5.62 3.67
C PHE A 157 8.95 -5.07 3.43
N ARG A 158 8.89 -3.99 2.70
CA ARG A 158 7.67 -3.39 2.14
C ARG A 158 7.84 -3.30 0.65
N VAL A 159 6.84 -3.75 -0.08
CA VAL A 159 6.85 -3.73 -1.55
C VAL A 159 5.62 -2.96 -2.00
N THR A 160 5.80 -2.09 -2.97
CA THR A 160 4.70 -1.46 -3.70
C THR A 160 5.07 -1.35 -5.18
N ALA A 161 4.07 -1.11 -6.02
CA ALA A 161 4.23 -0.96 -7.45
C ALA A 161 3.63 0.35 -7.95
N ASP A 162 4.00 0.76 -9.14
CA ASP A 162 3.38 1.86 -9.86
C ASP A 162 2.75 1.39 -11.19
N PRO A 163 1.91 2.21 -11.83
CA PRO A 163 1.28 1.86 -13.11
C PRO A 163 2.25 1.65 -14.27
N PHE A 164 3.50 2.02 -14.13
CA PHE A 164 4.53 1.88 -15.16
C PHE A 164 5.32 0.57 -15.05
N GLY A 165 4.93 -0.34 -14.15
CA GLY A 165 5.61 -1.62 -13.94
C GLY A 165 6.87 -1.51 -13.08
N ASN A 166 7.06 -0.43 -12.35
CA ASN A 166 8.15 -0.32 -11.40
C ASN A 166 7.74 -0.93 -10.06
N ILE A 167 8.67 -1.64 -9.44
CA ILE A 167 8.57 -2.15 -8.07
C ILE A 167 9.47 -1.32 -7.16
N TYR A 168 8.98 -1.02 -5.98
CA TYR A 168 9.71 -0.30 -4.94
C TYR A 168 9.86 -1.20 -3.72
N LEU A 169 11.11 -1.48 -3.35
CA LEU A 169 11.46 -2.25 -2.16
C LEU A 169 11.97 -1.31 -1.08
N MET A 170 11.34 -1.35 0.09
CA MET A 170 11.74 -0.60 1.26
C MET A 170 11.90 -1.56 2.44
N GLY A 171 12.69 -1.20 3.45
CA GLY A 171 12.84 -2.00 4.65
C GLY A 171 14.27 -2.25 5.06
N ARG A 172 14.52 -3.41 5.70
CA ARG A 172 15.81 -3.79 6.26
C ARG A 172 16.17 -5.22 5.91
N ALA A 173 17.32 -5.40 5.28
CA ALA A 173 17.97 -6.70 5.12
C ALA A 173 19.01 -6.92 6.22
N ARG A 174 19.17 -8.16 6.66
CA ARG A 174 20.18 -8.57 7.65
C ARG A 174 21.57 -8.72 7.03
N SER A 175 21.65 -8.88 5.70
CA SER A 175 22.90 -8.98 4.95
C SER A 175 22.75 -8.53 3.51
N ASP A 176 23.87 -8.28 2.84
CA ASP A 176 23.91 -7.98 1.40
C ASP A 176 23.38 -9.14 0.56
N GLU A 177 23.59 -10.38 0.98
CA GLU A 177 23.09 -11.59 0.30
C GLU A 177 21.57 -11.64 0.34
N GLU A 178 20.96 -11.34 1.51
CA GLU A 178 19.51 -11.27 1.64
C GLU A 178 18.94 -10.17 0.74
N LEU A 179 19.54 -8.97 0.74
CA LEU A 179 19.10 -7.88 -0.10
C LEU A 179 19.20 -8.21 -1.59
N LYS A 180 20.34 -8.76 -2.04
CA LYS A 180 20.53 -9.19 -3.43
C LYS A 180 19.51 -10.25 -3.82
N LYS A 181 19.23 -11.20 -2.94
CA LYS A 181 18.24 -12.25 -3.15
C LYS A 181 16.83 -11.68 -3.27
N ALA A 182 16.45 -10.76 -2.36
CA ALA A 182 15.14 -10.10 -2.41
C ALA A 182 14.95 -9.33 -3.73
N ILE A 183 15.92 -8.52 -4.13
CA ILE A 183 15.90 -7.79 -5.40
C ILE A 183 15.84 -8.75 -6.59
N GLY A 184 16.60 -9.86 -6.56
CA GLY A 184 16.56 -10.90 -7.59
C GLY A 184 15.16 -11.48 -7.74
N LYS A 185 14.52 -11.86 -6.63
CA LYS A 185 13.15 -12.39 -6.61
C LYS A 185 12.10 -11.41 -7.15
N LEU A 186 12.25 -10.14 -6.85
CA LEU A 186 11.33 -9.12 -7.39
C LEU A 186 11.47 -8.96 -8.90
N LYS A 187 12.67 -9.14 -9.45
CA LYS A 187 12.93 -9.03 -10.90
C LYS A 187 12.43 -10.23 -11.72
N GLU A 188 12.09 -11.36 -11.09
CA GLU A 188 11.61 -12.57 -11.78
C GLU A 188 10.20 -12.40 -12.40
N GLY A 189 9.53 -11.28 -12.22
CA GLY A 189 8.19 -11.04 -12.77
C GLY A 189 8.24 -10.49 -14.19
N ASP A 190 7.48 -11.11 -15.09
CA ASP A 190 7.40 -10.71 -16.51
C ASP A 190 6.91 -9.26 -16.69
N ASP A 191 6.05 -8.79 -15.77
CA ASP A 191 5.48 -7.43 -15.78
C ASP A 191 6.36 -6.39 -15.09
N VAL A 192 7.53 -6.79 -14.54
CA VAL A 192 8.43 -5.91 -13.80
C VAL A 192 9.40 -5.22 -14.73
N LYS A 193 9.27 -3.91 -14.89
CA LYS A 193 10.20 -3.10 -15.70
C LYS A 193 11.46 -2.70 -14.92
N LYS A 194 11.29 -2.32 -13.65
CA LYS A 194 12.41 -1.87 -12.81
C LYS A 194 12.12 -2.13 -11.33
N VAL A 195 13.17 -2.43 -10.57
CA VAL A 195 13.13 -2.49 -9.11
C VAL A 195 13.96 -1.35 -8.55
N TYR A 196 13.30 -0.47 -7.79
CA TYR A 196 13.95 0.57 -7.00
C TYR A 196 14.19 0.04 -5.59
N ASN A 197 15.42 0.13 -5.13
CA ASN A 197 15.81 -0.33 -3.80
C ASN A 197 15.99 0.84 -2.84
N TYR A 198 15.19 0.85 -1.79
CA TYR A 198 15.27 1.76 -0.64
C TYR A 198 15.46 1.00 0.68
N ALA A 199 15.64 -0.33 0.61
CA ALA A 199 15.98 -1.12 1.77
C ALA A 199 17.44 -0.94 2.16
N LEU A 200 17.70 -0.95 3.48
CA LEU A 200 19.01 -0.79 4.06
C LEU A 200 19.54 -2.16 4.51
N VAL A 201 20.86 -2.34 4.46
CA VAL A 201 21.51 -3.50 5.08
C VAL A 201 21.93 -3.11 6.50
N ARG A 202 21.36 -3.79 7.47
CA ARG A 202 21.73 -3.68 8.89
C ARG A 202 21.55 -5.05 9.54
N PRO A 203 22.62 -5.66 10.06
CA PRO A 203 22.54 -6.93 10.78
C PRO A 203 21.71 -6.84 12.05
#